data_8dcb578bb6535dcf141ef898ae8b3d6c
#
_entry.id   8dcb578bb6535dcf141ef898ae8b3d6c
#
_cell.length_a   1.000
_cell.length_b   1.000
_cell.length_c   1.000
_cell.angle_alpha   90.00
_cell.angle_beta   90.00
_cell.angle_gamma   90.00
#
_symmetry.space_group_name_H-M   'P 1'
#
loop_
_entity.id
_entity.type
_entity.pdbx_description
1 polymer ?
#
loop_
_entity_poly.entity_id
_entity_poly.type
_entity_poly.pdbx_seq_one_letter_code
_entity_poly.pdbx_strand_id
1 'polypeptide(L)'
;MTQLGKAYSSSTCPFRLSVINDELTPDFGRACEIAAGDFGLQWIELRAMWNKNITELDAKEIAEACRLLKKYQLRVTDIASPLFKVDWPGAPLSKESPRRDQFHADFDFKQQDPLLEHCVELAKQFQTDRIRCFDFWRLENQAPYRAAINDKLRSAAQTCARSNLILLLENEMSCNTATGEEAAAVLKAIPDKNLMLNWDPGNAAALGSTPYPDGYRLLPIQRIGHCHAKDVVRPAGKKYEWAPVGGGVVDWVGQLRAMAKDGYHYAVSLETHWRGAGTPEASSRISMKGLKDSLAKAGLHC
;
A
#
# COMPACT_ATOMS: atom_id res chain seq x y z
N MET A 1 48.54 18.88 -15.27
CA MET A 1 47.75 17.67 -14.91
C MET A 1 46.55 18.12 -14.14
N THR A 2 45.43 18.25 -14.81
CA THR A 2 44.16 18.79 -14.27
C THR A 2 43.29 17.61 -13.87
N GLN A 3 43.08 17.42 -12.58
CA GLN A 3 42.11 16.44 -12.06
C GLN A 3 40.71 16.91 -12.42
N LEU A 4 40.06 16.18 -13.30
CA LEU A 4 38.63 16.26 -13.55
C LEU A 4 37.89 15.69 -12.33
N GLY A 5 37.37 16.59 -11.51
CA GLY A 5 36.40 16.23 -10.47
C GLY A 5 35.16 15.62 -11.10
N LYS A 6 34.90 14.35 -10.82
CA LYS A 6 33.60 13.73 -11.10
C LYS A 6 32.55 14.47 -10.30
N ALA A 7 31.73 15.28 -10.96
CA ALA A 7 30.50 15.81 -10.42
C ALA A 7 29.59 14.61 -10.11
N TYR A 8 29.40 14.31 -8.84
CA TYR A 8 28.31 13.44 -8.40
C TYR A 8 27.00 14.19 -8.71
N SER A 9 26.33 13.76 -9.76
CA SER A 9 24.93 14.10 -9.98
C SER A 9 24.17 13.70 -8.71
N SER A 10 23.61 14.67 -8.00
CA SER A 10 22.65 14.40 -6.91
C SER A 10 21.44 13.73 -7.56
N SER A 11 21.37 12.40 -7.47
CA SER A 11 20.17 11.69 -7.90
C SER A 11 19.03 12.13 -6.99
N THR A 12 18.10 12.91 -7.53
CA THR A 12 16.82 13.17 -6.87
C THR A 12 16.16 11.82 -6.57
N CYS A 13 15.51 11.72 -5.41
CA CYS A 13 14.79 10.51 -5.02
C CYS A 13 13.87 10.03 -6.16
N PRO A 14 14.01 8.79 -6.65
CA PRO A 14 13.15 8.30 -7.72
C PRO A 14 11.72 8.02 -7.23
N PHE A 15 11.50 7.94 -5.91
CA PHE A 15 10.23 7.56 -5.29
C PHE A 15 9.49 8.76 -4.71
N ARG A 16 8.17 8.65 -4.65
CA ARG A 16 7.32 9.52 -3.83
C ARG A 16 7.23 8.89 -2.45
N LEU A 17 8.04 9.33 -1.48
CA LEU A 17 7.94 8.83 -0.12
C LEU A 17 6.63 9.28 0.51
N SER A 18 5.94 8.36 1.15
CA SER A 18 4.62 8.54 1.75
C SER A 18 4.49 7.78 3.06
N VAL A 19 3.39 7.97 3.74
CA VAL A 19 2.95 7.21 4.91
C VAL A 19 1.43 7.11 4.91
N ILE A 20 0.88 5.98 5.33
CA ILE A 20 -0.55 5.85 5.61
C ILE A 20 -0.86 6.69 6.84
N ASN A 21 -1.79 7.60 6.72
CA ASN A 21 -2.05 8.65 7.73
C ASN A 21 -2.39 8.10 9.13
N ASP A 22 -3.21 7.05 9.23
CA ASP A 22 -3.64 6.48 10.52
C ASP A 22 -2.62 5.51 11.14
N GLU A 23 -1.54 5.18 10.41
CA GLU A 23 -0.35 4.58 11.03
C GLU A 23 0.36 5.54 12.00
N LEU A 24 0.11 6.84 11.86
CA LEU A 24 0.64 7.90 12.74
C LEU A 24 -0.29 8.15 13.92
N THR A 25 -1.53 8.51 13.65
CA THR A 25 -2.54 8.86 14.64
C THR A 25 -3.91 8.98 13.97
N PRO A 26 -5.02 8.77 14.71
CA PRO A 26 -6.36 9.05 14.19
C PRO A 26 -6.65 10.55 14.00
N ASP A 27 -5.89 11.47 14.61
CA ASP A 27 -5.98 12.90 14.36
C ASP A 27 -5.30 13.25 13.04
N PHE A 28 -6.08 13.57 12.03
CA PHE A 28 -5.55 13.84 10.68
C PHE A 28 -4.70 15.12 10.63
N GLY A 29 -5.03 16.14 11.43
CA GLY A 29 -4.21 17.35 11.50
C GLY A 29 -2.81 17.05 12.03
N ARG A 30 -2.72 16.25 13.10
CA ARG A 30 -1.45 15.78 13.66
C ARG A 30 -0.72 14.86 12.69
N ALA A 31 -1.42 13.96 11.99
CA ALA A 31 -0.81 13.10 10.98
C ALA A 31 -0.16 13.91 9.85
N CYS A 32 -0.84 14.94 9.35
CA CYS A 32 -0.28 15.85 8.34
C CYS A 32 0.95 16.63 8.86
N GLU A 33 0.90 17.10 10.11
CA GLU A 33 2.02 17.78 10.75
C GLU A 33 3.27 16.90 10.82
N ILE A 34 3.10 15.64 11.27
CA ILE A 34 4.20 14.68 11.37
C ILE A 34 4.74 14.34 9.96
N ALA A 35 3.85 14.03 9.02
CA ALA A 35 4.25 13.68 7.67
C ALA A 35 5.06 14.79 6.99
N ALA A 36 4.55 16.03 7.00
CA ALA A 36 5.21 17.16 6.36
C ALA A 36 6.37 17.72 7.17
N GLY A 37 6.18 17.94 8.49
CA GLY A 37 7.16 18.62 9.35
C GLY A 37 8.27 17.67 9.80
N ASP A 38 7.93 16.56 10.43
CA ASP A 38 8.92 15.68 11.07
C ASP A 38 9.57 14.71 10.07
N PHE A 39 8.77 14.21 9.11
CA PHE A 39 9.27 13.28 8.09
C PHE A 39 9.75 13.99 6.82
N GLY A 40 9.38 15.25 6.60
CA GLY A 40 9.74 16.01 5.41
C GLY A 40 9.08 15.48 4.13
N LEU A 41 7.92 14.83 4.25
CA LEU A 41 7.22 14.23 3.11
C LEU A 41 6.39 15.29 2.36
N GLN A 42 6.21 15.05 1.07
CA GLN A 42 5.29 15.81 0.21
C GLN A 42 4.04 15.00 -0.15
N TRP A 43 3.98 13.73 0.26
CA TRP A 43 2.93 12.81 -0.09
C TRP A 43 2.42 12.08 1.16
N ILE A 44 1.13 11.77 1.15
CA ILE A 44 0.45 11.03 2.21
C ILE A 44 -0.57 10.09 1.57
N GLU A 45 -0.78 8.93 2.16
CA GLU A 45 -1.78 7.95 1.76
C GLU A 45 -2.98 8.04 2.71
N LEU A 46 -4.20 7.99 2.18
CA LEU A 46 -5.42 8.21 2.96
C LEU A 46 -6.19 6.92 3.17
N ARG A 47 -6.28 6.44 4.44
CA ARG A 47 -7.02 5.23 4.82
C ARG A 47 -8.14 5.50 5.83
N ALA A 48 -7.82 6.00 6.99
CA ALA A 48 -8.78 6.33 8.03
C ALA A 48 -8.36 7.59 8.78
N MET A 49 -9.30 8.37 9.25
CA MET A 49 -9.05 9.56 10.06
C MET A 49 -10.24 9.83 10.97
N TRP A 50 -9.98 10.42 12.14
CA TRP A 50 -11.02 10.69 13.14
C TRP A 50 -11.82 9.44 13.54
N ASN A 51 -11.16 8.26 13.53
CA ASN A 51 -11.74 6.93 13.79
C ASN A 51 -12.82 6.51 12.77
N LYS A 52 -12.78 7.04 11.55
CA LYS A 52 -13.64 6.63 10.43
C LYS A 52 -12.78 6.22 9.25
N ASN A 53 -13.25 5.24 8.49
CA ASN A 53 -12.67 4.96 7.18
C ASN A 53 -12.87 6.17 6.26
N ILE A 54 -11.93 6.41 5.34
CA ILE A 54 -12.03 7.52 4.37
C ILE A 54 -13.34 7.46 3.55
N THR A 55 -13.88 6.27 3.35
CA THR A 55 -15.12 6.05 2.61
C THR A 55 -16.38 6.37 3.41
N GLU A 56 -16.25 6.70 4.70
CA GLU A 56 -17.36 7.04 5.59
C GLU A 56 -17.36 8.51 6.02
N LEU A 57 -16.45 9.30 5.47
CA LEU A 57 -16.37 10.73 5.76
C LEU A 57 -17.53 11.49 5.12
N ASP A 58 -18.11 12.40 5.87
CA ASP A 58 -19.09 13.33 5.34
C ASP A 58 -18.43 14.51 4.56
N ALA A 59 -19.25 15.31 3.88
CA ALA A 59 -18.76 16.42 3.07
C ALA A 59 -17.98 17.47 3.87
N LYS A 60 -18.30 17.67 5.15
CA LYS A 60 -17.57 18.61 6.02
C LYS A 60 -16.22 18.06 6.42
N GLU A 61 -16.16 16.78 6.75
CA GLU A 61 -14.92 16.06 7.07
C GLU A 61 -13.98 16.02 5.86
N ILE A 62 -14.51 15.74 4.67
CA ILE A 62 -13.73 15.80 3.42
C ILE A 62 -13.18 17.21 3.16
N ALA A 63 -14.01 18.25 3.32
CA ALA A 63 -13.56 19.63 3.14
C ALA A 63 -12.46 20.00 4.16
N GLU A 64 -12.57 19.57 5.42
CA GLU A 64 -11.56 19.77 6.45
C GLU A 64 -10.27 19.02 6.13
N ALA A 65 -10.36 17.74 5.65
CA ALA A 65 -9.19 17.00 5.22
C ALA A 65 -8.45 17.70 4.07
N CYS A 66 -9.18 18.17 3.05
CA CYS A 66 -8.60 18.95 1.95
C CYS A 66 -7.94 20.27 2.45
N ARG A 67 -8.54 20.95 3.42
CA ARG A 67 -7.96 22.16 4.04
C ARG A 67 -6.65 21.86 4.76
N LEU A 68 -6.58 20.74 5.49
CA LEU A 68 -5.37 20.28 6.18
C LEU A 68 -4.27 19.89 5.19
N LEU A 69 -4.58 19.12 4.15
CA LEU A 69 -3.64 18.77 3.10
C LEU A 69 -3.03 20.02 2.45
N LYS A 70 -3.87 21.02 2.14
CA LYS A 70 -3.41 22.30 1.59
C LYS A 70 -2.53 23.07 2.59
N LYS A 71 -2.91 23.13 3.87
CA LYS A 71 -2.13 23.78 4.94
C LYS A 71 -0.72 23.24 5.04
N TYR A 72 -0.58 21.90 4.96
CA TYR A 72 0.71 21.21 5.09
C TYR A 72 1.38 20.91 3.75
N GLN A 73 0.81 21.37 2.62
CA GLN A 73 1.32 21.18 1.26
C GLN A 73 1.53 19.71 0.89
N LEU A 74 0.69 18.83 1.41
CA LEU A 74 0.71 17.40 1.13
C LEU A 74 -0.18 17.06 -0.08
N ARG A 75 0.32 16.18 -0.94
CA ARG A 75 -0.42 15.54 -2.03
C ARG A 75 -0.81 14.13 -1.62
N VAL A 76 -1.87 13.62 -2.21
CA VAL A 76 -2.39 12.27 -1.91
C VAL A 76 -1.82 11.26 -2.92
N THR A 77 -1.29 10.15 -2.43
CA THR A 77 -0.79 9.06 -3.28
C THR A 77 -1.93 8.22 -3.83
N ASP A 78 -2.88 7.86 -2.98
CA ASP A 78 -4.05 7.03 -3.31
C ASP A 78 -5.11 7.09 -2.22
N ILE A 79 -6.30 6.59 -2.55
CA ILE A 79 -7.35 6.27 -1.60
C ILE A 79 -7.16 4.81 -1.18
N ALA A 80 -6.65 4.60 0.03
CA ALA A 80 -6.43 3.27 0.61
C ALA A 80 -7.75 2.66 1.11
N SER A 81 -8.67 2.40 0.17
CA SER A 81 -10.02 1.93 0.42
C SER A 81 -10.08 0.48 0.90
N PRO A 82 -11.19 0.05 1.57
CA PRO A 82 -11.44 -1.34 1.93
C PRO A 82 -12.09 -2.14 0.79
N LEU A 83 -12.12 -1.61 -0.43
CA LEU A 83 -12.79 -2.21 -1.59
C LEU A 83 -12.38 -3.67 -1.79
N PHE A 84 -13.37 -4.56 -1.86
CA PHE A 84 -13.24 -6.01 -1.97
C PHE A 84 -12.57 -6.72 -0.78
N LYS A 85 -12.38 -6.07 0.36
CA LYS A 85 -11.93 -6.72 1.60
C LYS A 85 -13.13 -7.34 2.34
N VAL A 86 -13.87 -8.20 1.66
CA VAL A 86 -15.13 -8.83 2.12
C VAL A 86 -15.16 -10.31 1.72
N ASP A 87 -16.16 -11.05 2.22
CA ASP A 87 -16.38 -12.44 1.85
C ASP A 87 -16.83 -12.56 0.38
N TRP A 88 -16.28 -13.56 -0.32
CA TRP A 88 -16.86 -14.01 -1.59
C TRP A 88 -18.11 -14.86 -1.29
N PRO A 89 -19.28 -14.55 -1.90
CA PRO A 89 -20.53 -15.22 -1.55
C PRO A 89 -20.48 -16.73 -1.77
N GLY A 90 -20.87 -17.48 -0.72
CA GLY A 90 -20.97 -18.94 -0.77
C GLY A 90 -19.63 -19.70 -0.79
N ALA A 91 -18.50 -19.02 -0.71
CA ALA A 91 -17.20 -19.69 -0.70
C ALA A 91 -16.66 -19.89 0.73
N PRO A 92 -16.14 -21.09 1.07
CA PRO A 92 -15.51 -21.35 2.35
C PRO A 92 -14.20 -20.52 2.51
N LEU A 93 -14.05 -19.89 3.68
CA LEU A 93 -12.87 -19.11 4.02
C LEU A 93 -11.72 -20.00 4.48
N SER A 94 -10.52 -19.62 4.14
CA SER A 94 -9.30 -20.20 4.69
C SER A 94 -9.17 -19.93 6.19
N LYS A 95 -8.61 -20.88 6.92
CA LYS A 95 -8.19 -20.68 8.32
C LYS A 95 -7.07 -19.64 8.47
N GLU A 96 -6.41 -19.32 7.36
CA GLU A 96 -5.35 -18.30 7.28
C GLU A 96 -5.91 -16.87 7.15
N SER A 97 -7.24 -16.71 7.01
CA SER A 97 -7.93 -15.42 6.98
C SER A 97 -8.46 -15.05 8.40
N PRO A 98 -7.59 -14.71 9.35
CA PRO A 98 -7.95 -14.70 10.76
C PRO A 98 -8.65 -13.43 11.24
N ARG A 99 -8.53 -12.32 10.53
CA ARG A 99 -9.10 -11.02 10.93
C ARG A 99 -9.86 -10.40 9.78
N ARG A 100 -11.13 -10.09 10.05
CA ARG A 100 -12.00 -9.31 9.17
C ARG A 100 -11.90 -7.85 9.57
N ASP A 101 -10.81 -7.21 9.19
CA ASP A 101 -10.58 -5.80 9.44
C ASP A 101 -10.69 -5.01 8.13
N GLN A 102 -11.72 -4.19 8.03
CA GLN A 102 -11.97 -3.26 6.93
C GLN A 102 -11.52 -1.83 7.28
N PHE A 103 -10.66 -1.66 8.26
CA PHE A 103 -10.15 -0.35 8.68
C PHE A 103 -11.27 0.63 9.07
N HIS A 104 -12.06 0.26 10.09
CA HIS A 104 -13.22 1.02 10.58
C HIS A 104 -14.41 1.12 9.61
N ALA A 105 -14.46 0.33 8.54
CA ALA A 105 -15.61 0.22 7.66
C ALA A 105 -16.35 -1.10 7.89
N ASP A 106 -17.63 -1.18 7.48
CA ASP A 106 -18.46 -2.39 7.57
C ASP A 106 -19.28 -2.53 6.27
N PHE A 107 -18.62 -2.99 5.20
CA PHE A 107 -19.25 -3.22 3.89
C PHE A 107 -19.44 -4.71 3.64
N ASP A 108 -20.53 -5.07 2.98
CA ASP A 108 -20.79 -6.42 2.45
C ASP A 108 -20.47 -6.50 0.93
N PHE A 109 -20.65 -7.69 0.35
CA PHE A 109 -20.40 -7.93 -1.06
C PHE A 109 -21.32 -7.10 -1.98
N LYS A 110 -22.58 -6.85 -1.60
CA LYS A 110 -23.54 -6.12 -2.44
C LYS A 110 -23.22 -4.63 -2.52
N GLN A 111 -22.52 -4.13 -1.53
CA GLN A 111 -22.13 -2.71 -1.44
C GLN A 111 -20.86 -2.38 -2.22
N GLN A 112 -20.16 -3.39 -2.79
CA GLN A 112 -18.84 -3.16 -3.39
C GLN A 112 -18.89 -2.31 -4.67
N ASP A 113 -19.93 -2.42 -5.50
CA ASP A 113 -20.05 -1.58 -6.70
C ASP A 113 -20.38 -0.12 -6.34
N PRO A 114 -21.36 0.19 -5.47
CA PRO A 114 -21.54 1.53 -4.94
C PRO A 114 -20.29 2.10 -4.25
N LEU A 115 -19.56 1.28 -3.49
CA LEU A 115 -18.33 1.68 -2.84
C LEU A 115 -17.24 2.07 -3.85
N LEU A 116 -17.10 1.32 -4.94
CA LEU A 116 -16.17 1.66 -6.01
C LEU A 116 -16.48 3.03 -6.63
N GLU A 117 -17.76 3.30 -6.95
CA GLU A 117 -18.17 4.60 -7.50
C GLU A 117 -17.89 5.74 -6.50
N HIS A 118 -18.14 5.50 -5.22
CA HIS A 118 -17.80 6.46 -4.16
C HIS A 118 -16.28 6.70 -4.07
N CYS A 119 -15.46 5.66 -4.15
CA CYS A 119 -14.00 5.80 -4.17
C CYS A 119 -13.50 6.60 -5.38
N VAL A 120 -14.16 6.46 -6.55
CA VAL A 120 -13.87 7.27 -7.75
C VAL A 120 -14.10 8.76 -7.46
N GLU A 121 -15.20 9.12 -6.80
CA GLU A 121 -15.48 10.51 -6.42
C GLU A 121 -14.49 11.03 -5.36
N LEU A 122 -14.13 10.20 -4.36
CA LEU A 122 -13.10 10.56 -3.38
C LEU A 122 -11.74 10.82 -4.04
N ALA A 123 -11.34 9.98 -4.99
CA ALA A 123 -10.08 10.16 -5.71
C ALA A 123 -10.03 11.51 -6.45
N LYS A 124 -11.15 11.92 -7.07
CA LYS A 124 -11.28 13.25 -7.71
C LYS A 124 -11.17 14.37 -6.69
N GLN A 125 -11.88 14.27 -5.56
CA GLN A 125 -11.88 15.31 -4.50
C GLN A 125 -10.50 15.48 -3.88
N PHE A 126 -9.78 14.39 -3.63
CA PHE A 126 -8.43 14.40 -3.07
C PHE A 126 -7.32 14.51 -4.12
N GLN A 127 -7.67 14.69 -5.41
CA GLN A 127 -6.75 14.89 -6.53
C GLN A 127 -5.68 13.81 -6.65
N THR A 128 -6.08 12.56 -6.44
CA THR A 128 -5.25 11.38 -6.70
C THR A 128 -5.80 10.59 -7.90
N ASP A 129 -4.91 9.86 -8.57
CA ASP A 129 -5.25 9.01 -9.71
C ASP A 129 -5.32 7.52 -9.34
N ARG A 130 -5.31 7.18 -8.03
CA ARG A 130 -5.20 5.80 -7.55
C ARG A 130 -6.20 5.46 -6.47
N ILE A 131 -6.73 4.24 -6.54
CA ILE A 131 -7.62 3.65 -5.55
C ILE A 131 -7.11 2.25 -5.24
N ARG A 132 -6.86 1.95 -3.95
CA ARG A 132 -6.52 0.60 -3.51
C ARG A 132 -7.75 -0.30 -3.45
N CYS A 133 -7.55 -1.58 -3.78
CA CYS A 133 -8.51 -2.65 -3.56
C CYS A 133 -7.79 -3.94 -3.11
N PHE A 134 -8.60 -4.92 -2.73
CA PHE A 134 -8.18 -6.29 -2.44
C PHE A 134 -8.85 -7.26 -3.43
N ASP A 135 -8.73 -8.58 -3.19
CA ASP A 135 -9.40 -9.60 -3.98
C ASP A 135 -10.13 -10.63 -3.12
N PHE A 136 -10.88 -10.08 -2.16
CA PHE A 136 -11.69 -10.81 -1.18
C PHE A 136 -10.88 -11.57 -0.12
N TRP A 137 -11.51 -11.87 1.02
CA TRP A 137 -10.88 -12.68 2.05
C TRP A 137 -10.43 -14.03 1.51
N ARG A 138 -9.28 -14.50 1.97
CA ARG A 138 -8.64 -15.71 1.48
C ARG A 138 -9.55 -16.93 1.60
N LEU A 139 -9.79 -17.60 0.49
CA LEU A 139 -10.61 -18.79 0.40
C LEU A 139 -9.80 -20.05 0.72
N GLU A 140 -10.46 -21.07 1.26
CA GLU A 140 -9.86 -22.39 1.49
C GLU A 140 -9.36 -23.02 0.16
N ASN A 141 -10.17 -22.91 -0.87
CA ASN A 141 -9.81 -23.29 -2.24
C ASN A 141 -10.22 -22.18 -3.22
N GLN A 142 -9.25 -21.50 -3.78
CA GLN A 142 -9.48 -20.40 -4.72
C GLN A 142 -9.85 -20.86 -6.13
N ALA A 143 -9.45 -22.07 -6.53
CA ALA A 143 -9.52 -22.52 -7.93
C ALA A 143 -10.94 -22.41 -8.53
N PRO A 144 -12.03 -22.80 -7.86
CA PRO A 144 -13.39 -22.69 -8.42
C PRO A 144 -13.86 -21.23 -8.61
N TYR A 145 -13.28 -20.28 -7.87
CA TYR A 145 -13.75 -18.89 -7.80
C TYR A 145 -12.82 -17.91 -8.52
N ARG A 146 -11.58 -18.30 -8.80
CA ARG A 146 -10.53 -17.40 -9.32
C ARG A 146 -10.93 -16.67 -10.60
N ALA A 147 -11.61 -17.34 -11.53
CA ALA A 147 -12.06 -16.70 -12.77
C ALA A 147 -13.08 -15.58 -12.48
N ALA A 148 -14.07 -15.85 -11.64
CA ALA A 148 -15.10 -14.87 -11.29
C ALA A 148 -14.54 -13.68 -10.46
N ILE A 149 -13.56 -13.95 -9.56
CA ILE A 149 -12.84 -12.90 -8.82
C ILE A 149 -12.06 -12.02 -9.81
N ASN A 150 -11.35 -12.62 -10.77
CA ASN A 150 -10.62 -11.86 -11.78
C ASN A 150 -11.55 -11.03 -12.67
N ASP A 151 -12.74 -11.54 -13.01
CA ASP A 151 -13.74 -10.78 -13.77
C ASP A 151 -14.28 -9.59 -12.98
N LYS A 152 -14.47 -9.73 -11.66
CA LYS A 152 -14.85 -8.63 -10.79
C LYS A 152 -13.77 -7.55 -10.71
N LEU A 153 -12.50 -7.95 -10.54
CA LEU A 153 -11.36 -7.02 -10.57
C LEU A 153 -11.24 -6.30 -11.92
N ARG A 154 -11.41 -7.04 -13.04
CA ARG A 154 -11.37 -6.44 -14.39
C ARG A 154 -12.47 -5.42 -14.58
N SER A 155 -13.69 -5.74 -14.17
CA SER A 155 -14.83 -4.80 -14.23
C SER A 155 -14.55 -3.53 -13.42
N ALA A 156 -14.02 -3.67 -12.21
CA ALA A 156 -13.66 -2.53 -11.36
C ALA A 156 -12.53 -1.69 -11.98
N ALA A 157 -11.50 -2.32 -12.56
CA ALA A 157 -10.44 -1.62 -13.28
C ALA A 157 -10.98 -0.82 -14.46
N GLN A 158 -11.93 -1.38 -15.22
CA GLN A 158 -12.59 -0.69 -16.33
C GLN A 158 -13.46 0.48 -15.85
N THR A 159 -14.09 0.38 -14.67
CA THR A 159 -14.78 1.51 -14.04
C THR A 159 -13.80 2.63 -13.70
N CYS A 160 -12.68 2.31 -13.08
CA CYS A 160 -11.60 3.28 -12.81
C CYS A 160 -11.07 3.92 -14.11
N ALA A 161 -10.88 3.13 -15.18
CA ALA A 161 -10.36 3.61 -16.47
C ALA A 161 -11.24 4.71 -17.08
N ARG A 162 -12.57 4.62 -16.95
CA ARG A 162 -13.50 5.66 -17.44
C ARG A 162 -13.28 7.03 -16.78
N SER A 163 -12.66 7.05 -15.62
CA SER A 163 -12.29 8.28 -14.89
C SER A 163 -10.78 8.56 -14.91
N ASN A 164 -10.01 7.88 -15.78
CA ASN A 164 -8.54 7.96 -15.84
C ASN A 164 -7.86 7.60 -14.52
N LEU A 165 -8.44 6.68 -13.74
CA LEU A 165 -7.91 6.22 -12.49
C LEU A 165 -7.27 4.83 -12.64
N ILE A 166 -6.33 4.53 -11.76
CA ILE A 166 -5.67 3.24 -11.60
C ILE A 166 -6.28 2.53 -10.40
N LEU A 167 -6.66 1.27 -10.57
CA LEU A 167 -7.03 0.38 -9.50
C LEU A 167 -5.78 -0.36 -9.02
N LEU A 168 -5.44 -0.23 -7.74
CA LEU A 168 -4.29 -0.85 -7.11
C LEU A 168 -4.72 -2.10 -6.34
N LEU A 169 -4.42 -3.29 -6.84
CA LEU A 169 -4.59 -4.53 -6.09
C LEU A 169 -3.45 -4.68 -5.09
N GLU A 170 -3.74 -4.66 -3.79
CA GLU A 170 -2.75 -4.97 -2.76
C GLU A 170 -2.61 -6.49 -2.58
N ASN A 171 -1.37 -6.99 -2.56
CA ASN A 171 -1.12 -8.34 -2.07
C ASN A 171 -1.20 -8.32 -0.53
N GLU A 172 -2.31 -8.84 -0.01
CA GLU A 172 -2.62 -8.87 1.43
C GLU A 172 -2.69 -10.32 1.90
N MET A 173 -1.97 -10.64 2.98
CA MET A 173 -1.84 -12.02 3.48
C MET A 173 -3.17 -12.67 3.86
N SER A 174 -4.18 -11.88 4.22
CA SER A 174 -5.52 -12.37 4.55
C SER A 174 -6.47 -12.43 3.35
N CYS A 175 -6.02 -12.01 2.15
CA CYS A 175 -6.79 -12.02 0.91
C CYS A 175 -6.30 -13.10 -0.06
N ASN A 176 -6.99 -13.26 -1.19
CA ASN A 176 -6.67 -14.32 -2.14
C ASN A 176 -5.34 -14.12 -2.88
N THR A 177 -4.90 -12.88 -3.03
CA THR A 177 -3.58 -12.53 -3.57
C THR A 177 -2.70 -12.01 -2.44
N ALA A 178 -1.65 -12.75 -2.08
CA ALA A 178 -0.79 -12.43 -0.93
C ALA A 178 0.71 -12.46 -1.25
N THR A 179 1.13 -13.23 -2.25
CA THR A 179 2.54 -13.40 -2.62
C THR A 179 2.85 -12.80 -3.99
N GLY A 180 4.14 -12.65 -4.31
CA GLY A 180 4.56 -12.21 -5.65
C GLY A 180 4.11 -13.15 -6.77
N GLU A 181 4.09 -14.47 -6.51
CA GLU A 181 3.60 -15.47 -7.46
C GLU A 181 2.10 -15.32 -7.73
N GLU A 182 1.28 -15.21 -6.68
CA GLU A 182 -0.16 -15.01 -6.80
C GLU A 182 -0.46 -13.68 -7.51
N ALA A 183 0.25 -12.60 -7.17
CA ALA A 183 0.11 -11.30 -7.83
C ALA A 183 0.48 -11.36 -9.32
N ALA A 184 1.58 -12.01 -9.67
CA ALA A 184 1.98 -12.20 -11.06
C ALA A 184 0.92 -12.99 -11.87
N ALA A 185 0.31 -14.00 -11.26
CA ALA A 185 -0.76 -14.78 -11.89
C ALA A 185 -2.01 -13.93 -12.17
N VAL A 186 -2.42 -13.08 -11.21
CA VAL A 186 -3.56 -12.15 -11.40
C VAL A 186 -3.25 -11.12 -12.48
N LEU A 187 -2.08 -10.47 -12.43
CA LEU A 187 -1.70 -9.47 -13.44
C LEU A 187 -1.59 -10.06 -14.85
N LYS A 188 -1.20 -11.34 -14.97
CA LYS A 188 -1.20 -12.07 -16.25
C LYS A 188 -2.63 -12.37 -16.74
N ALA A 189 -3.53 -12.73 -15.84
CA ALA A 189 -4.92 -13.04 -16.18
C ALA A 189 -5.74 -11.78 -16.54
N ILE A 190 -5.34 -10.60 -16.02
CA ILE A 190 -6.00 -9.31 -16.24
C ILE A 190 -5.00 -8.35 -16.87
N PRO A 191 -4.92 -8.29 -18.22
CA PRO A 191 -3.93 -7.46 -18.92
C PRO A 191 -4.27 -5.96 -18.94
N ASP A 192 -5.41 -5.56 -18.40
CA ASP A 192 -5.87 -4.15 -18.32
C ASP A 192 -4.81 -3.30 -17.61
N LYS A 193 -4.29 -2.28 -18.30
CA LYS A 193 -3.14 -1.48 -17.82
C LYS A 193 -3.43 -0.65 -16.59
N ASN A 194 -4.67 -0.35 -16.33
CA ASN A 194 -5.11 0.40 -15.16
C ASN A 194 -5.50 -0.46 -13.95
N LEU A 195 -5.34 -1.81 -14.02
CA LEU A 195 -5.14 -2.63 -12.85
C LEU A 195 -3.64 -2.72 -12.61
N MET A 196 -3.14 -2.17 -11.53
CA MET A 196 -1.74 -2.27 -11.12
C MET A 196 -1.65 -2.90 -9.73
N LEU A 197 -0.44 -3.27 -9.33
CA LEU A 197 -0.18 -3.84 -8.01
C LEU A 197 0.18 -2.73 -7.02
N ASN A 198 -0.37 -2.78 -5.82
CA ASN A 198 0.24 -2.25 -4.63
C ASN A 198 1.09 -3.36 -4.03
N TRP A 199 2.41 -3.31 -4.26
CA TRP A 199 3.33 -4.33 -3.80
C TRP A 199 3.64 -4.16 -2.31
N ASP A 200 3.26 -5.14 -1.50
CA ASP A 200 3.60 -5.22 -0.07
C ASP A 200 4.51 -6.42 0.21
N PRO A 201 5.84 -6.22 0.26
CA PRO A 201 6.80 -7.26 0.61
C PRO A 201 6.59 -7.82 2.01
N GLY A 202 6.13 -7.02 2.97
CA GLY A 202 5.89 -7.44 4.35
C GLY A 202 4.75 -8.44 4.46
N ASN A 203 3.65 -8.23 3.73
CA ASN A 203 2.55 -9.19 3.66
C ASN A 203 2.99 -10.54 3.06
N ALA A 204 3.79 -10.51 1.99
CA ALA A 204 4.36 -11.71 1.40
C ALA A 204 5.30 -12.43 2.37
N ALA A 205 6.15 -11.68 3.08
CA ALA A 205 7.05 -12.23 4.09
C ALA A 205 6.29 -12.84 5.28
N ALA A 206 5.17 -12.27 5.71
CA ALA A 206 4.34 -12.80 6.80
C ALA A 206 3.83 -14.22 6.52
N LEU A 207 3.54 -14.55 5.26
CA LEU A 207 3.17 -15.91 4.82
C LEU A 207 4.35 -16.86 4.63
N GLY A 208 5.57 -16.39 4.80
CA GLY A 208 6.74 -17.26 4.67
C GLY A 208 7.41 -17.23 3.29
N SER A 209 6.94 -16.42 2.35
CA SER A 209 7.64 -16.27 1.07
C SER A 209 8.86 -15.36 1.21
N THR A 210 9.74 -15.39 0.21
CA THR A 210 10.86 -14.46 0.05
C THR A 210 10.43 -13.35 -0.90
N PRO A 211 10.01 -12.17 -0.40
CA PRO A 211 9.45 -11.14 -1.29
C PRO A 211 10.50 -10.59 -2.26
N TYR A 212 11.75 -10.38 -1.79
CA TYR A 212 12.90 -10.02 -2.60
C TYR A 212 14.06 -10.99 -2.31
N PRO A 213 14.74 -11.52 -3.33
CA PRO A 213 14.52 -11.23 -4.76
C PRO A 213 13.39 -12.03 -5.43
N ASP A 214 12.91 -13.13 -4.80
CA ASP A 214 12.16 -14.19 -5.50
C ASP A 214 10.78 -13.69 -5.97
N GLY A 215 9.96 -13.17 -5.06
CA GLY A 215 8.63 -12.65 -5.39
C GLY A 215 8.69 -11.47 -6.38
N TYR A 216 9.58 -10.50 -6.12
CA TYR A 216 9.71 -9.31 -6.95
C TYR A 216 10.09 -9.62 -8.41
N ARG A 217 10.97 -10.60 -8.65
CA ARG A 217 11.39 -10.98 -10.00
C ARG A 217 10.27 -11.53 -10.88
N LEU A 218 9.18 -11.99 -10.28
CA LEU A 218 8.01 -12.48 -11.01
C LEU A 218 7.08 -11.35 -11.47
N LEU A 219 7.22 -10.16 -10.89
CA LEU A 219 6.33 -9.03 -11.11
C LEU A 219 6.76 -8.21 -12.33
N PRO A 220 5.83 -7.85 -13.23
CA PRO A 220 6.12 -6.87 -14.28
C PRO A 220 6.22 -5.49 -13.64
N ILE A 221 7.42 -4.90 -13.63
CA ILE A 221 7.69 -3.60 -12.95
C ILE A 221 6.74 -2.49 -13.40
N GLN A 222 6.34 -2.48 -14.68
CA GLN A 222 5.43 -1.49 -15.25
C GLN A 222 4.00 -1.62 -14.70
N ARG A 223 3.71 -2.71 -13.99
CA ARG A 223 2.41 -2.98 -13.36
C ARG A 223 2.47 -2.83 -11.83
N ILE A 224 3.58 -2.39 -11.26
CA ILE A 224 3.65 -1.98 -9.86
C ILE A 224 3.34 -0.48 -9.81
N GLY A 225 2.17 -0.12 -9.26
CA GLY A 225 1.68 1.26 -9.20
C GLY A 225 1.85 1.91 -7.84
N HIS A 226 2.12 1.12 -6.81
CA HIS A 226 2.32 1.54 -5.42
C HIS A 226 3.15 0.50 -4.69
N CYS A 227 3.80 0.87 -3.59
CA CYS A 227 4.53 -0.07 -2.73
C CYS A 227 4.34 0.30 -1.26
N HIS A 228 3.96 -0.67 -0.42
CA HIS A 228 3.93 -0.52 1.02
C HIS A 228 5.25 -0.95 1.64
N ALA A 229 5.81 -0.11 2.50
CA ALA A 229 6.98 -0.42 3.32
C ALA A 229 6.53 -0.97 4.67
N LYS A 230 6.63 -2.29 4.80
CA LYS A 230 6.25 -3.08 5.98
C LYS A 230 7.29 -4.17 6.23
N ASP A 231 7.52 -4.55 7.47
CA ASP A 231 8.51 -5.58 7.80
C ASP A 231 8.02 -6.50 8.91
N VAL A 232 8.57 -7.71 8.94
CA VAL A 232 8.21 -8.76 9.89
C VAL A 232 9.45 -9.46 10.41
N VAL A 233 9.37 -10.01 11.61
CA VAL A 233 10.29 -11.03 12.13
C VAL A 233 9.57 -12.35 12.31
N ARG A 234 10.32 -13.45 12.38
CA ARG A 234 9.77 -14.81 12.59
C ARG A 234 10.35 -15.42 13.87
N PRO A 235 9.79 -15.06 15.04
CA PRO A 235 10.22 -15.65 16.30
C PRO A 235 9.90 -17.16 16.37
N ALA A 236 10.70 -17.93 17.10
CA ALA A 236 10.42 -19.34 17.30
C ALA A 236 9.02 -19.56 17.88
N GLY A 237 8.26 -20.50 17.31
CA GLY A 237 6.90 -20.83 17.75
C GLY A 237 5.79 -19.87 17.31
N LYS A 238 6.10 -18.81 16.55
CA LYS A 238 5.13 -17.88 16.00
C LYS A 238 5.22 -17.86 14.46
N LYS A 239 4.09 -17.58 13.77
CA LYS A 239 4.12 -17.41 12.32
C LYS A 239 4.95 -16.19 11.93
N TYR A 240 4.67 -15.05 12.51
CA TYR A 240 5.37 -13.78 12.35
C TYR A 240 5.00 -12.80 13.47
N GLU A 241 5.77 -11.74 13.60
CA GLU A 241 5.43 -10.50 14.31
C GLU A 241 5.84 -9.32 13.44
N TRP A 242 5.08 -8.23 13.51
CA TRP A 242 5.46 -7.00 12.82
C TRP A 242 6.75 -6.43 13.41
N ALA A 243 7.58 -5.87 12.57
CA ALA A 243 8.86 -5.25 12.94
C ALA A 243 8.97 -3.85 12.34
N PRO A 244 9.82 -2.97 12.89
CA PRO A 244 10.11 -1.71 12.21
C PRO A 244 10.81 -2.00 10.88
N VAL A 245 10.54 -1.18 9.87
CA VAL A 245 11.15 -1.32 8.53
C VAL A 245 12.67 -1.34 8.63
N GLY A 246 13.32 -2.31 7.99
CA GLY A 246 14.74 -2.56 8.06
C GLY A 246 15.22 -3.31 9.30
N GLY A 247 14.30 -3.67 10.21
CA GLY A 247 14.57 -4.50 11.40
C GLY A 247 14.06 -5.93 11.29
N GLY A 248 13.43 -6.30 10.17
CA GLY A 248 12.85 -7.60 9.93
C GLY A 248 13.60 -8.45 8.90
N VAL A 249 12.85 -9.31 8.21
CA VAL A 249 13.38 -10.27 7.23
C VAL A 249 13.33 -9.77 5.79
N VAL A 250 12.65 -8.65 5.52
CA VAL A 250 12.56 -8.08 4.16
C VAL A 250 13.89 -7.39 3.83
N ASP A 251 14.53 -7.79 2.74
CA ASP A 251 15.70 -7.09 2.21
C ASP A 251 15.29 -5.77 1.55
N TRP A 252 14.99 -4.77 2.37
CA TRP A 252 14.60 -3.44 1.91
C TRP A 252 15.68 -2.75 1.10
N VAL A 253 16.97 -2.97 1.42
CA VAL A 253 18.08 -2.37 0.68
C VAL A 253 18.13 -2.92 -0.75
N GLY A 254 18.04 -4.25 -0.90
CA GLY A 254 18.00 -4.90 -2.20
C GLY A 254 16.73 -4.54 -2.99
N GLN A 255 15.56 -4.56 -2.33
CA GLN A 255 14.27 -4.25 -2.95
C GLN A 255 14.25 -2.81 -3.51
N LEU A 256 14.62 -1.81 -2.71
CA LEU A 256 14.62 -0.40 -3.13
C LEU A 256 15.63 -0.14 -4.25
N ARG A 257 16.82 -0.75 -4.18
CA ARG A 257 17.82 -0.65 -5.23
C ARG A 257 17.34 -1.24 -6.55
N ALA A 258 16.67 -2.41 -6.49
CA ALA A 258 16.11 -3.04 -7.67
C ALA A 258 14.99 -2.20 -8.28
N MET A 259 14.04 -1.72 -7.46
CA MET A 259 12.96 -0.86 -7.93
C MET A 259 13.48 0.40 -8.63
N ALA A 260 14.48 1.07 -8.04
CA ALA A 260 15.08 2.25 -8.67
C ALA A 260 15.79 1.91 -10.00
N LYS A 261 16.55 0.81 -10.04
CA LYS A 261 17.23 0.33 -11.26
C LYS A 261 16.24 0.00 -12.37
N ASP A 262 15.09 -0.60 -12.01
CA ASP A 262 14.06 -1.05 -12.96
C ASP A 262 13.11 0.10 -13.38
N GLY A 263 13.35 1.34 -12.89
CA GLY A 263 12.62 2.54 -13.29
C GLY A 263 11.32 2.79 -12.54
N TYR A 264 11.10 2.15 -11.38
CA TYR A 264 9.95 2.47 -10.53
C TYR A 264 10.04 3.92 -10.03
N HIS A 265 8.93 4.67 -10.14
CA HIS A 265 8.89 6.10 -9.82
C HIS A 265 7.60 6.53 -9.11
N TYR A 266 6.82 5.56 -8.63
CA TYR A 266 5.60 5.82 -7.87
C TYR A 266 5.87 5.90 -6.36
N ALA A 267 4.84 5.73 -5.54
CA ALA A 267 4.97 5.87 -4.10
C ALA A 267 5.59 4.64 -3.44
N VAL A 268 6.44 4.91 -2.44
CA VAL A 268 6.82 3.97 -1.39
C VAL A 268 6.25 4.54 -0.10
N SER A 269 5.21 3.90 0.42
CA SER A 269 4.40 4.38 1.54
C SER A 269 4.64 3.53 2.78
N LEU A 270 4.96 4.16 3.90
CA LEU A 270 5.13 3.45 5.17
C LEU A 270 3.78 2.94 5.69
N GLU A 271 3.68 1.63 5.89
CA GLU A 271 2.60 0.95 6.60
C GLU A 271 3.21 0.03 7.66
N THR A 272 3.59 0.57 8.80
CA THR A 272 4.44 -0.20 9.72
C THR A 272 3.73 -1.33 10.45
N HIS A 273 2.45 -1.21 10.79
CA HIS A 273 1.72 -2.13 11.68
C HIS A 273 2.44 -2.47 13.00
N TRP A 274 3.73 -2.21 13.10
CA TRP A 274 4.51 -2.41 14.32
C TRP A 274 4.11 -1.40 15.40
N ARG A 275 3.99 -1.87 16.64
CA ARG A 275 3.56 -1.05 17.79
C ARG A 275 4.49 -1.18 19.00
N GLY A 276 5.71 -1.70 18.77
CA GLY A 276 6.68 -1.98 19.84
C GLY A 276 7.23 -0.74 20.57
N ALA A 277 7.03 0.47 20.02
CA ALA A 277 7.40 1.71 20.69
C ALA A 277 6.27 2.30 21.58
N GLY A 278 5.17 1.57 21.78
CA GLY A 278 4.07 1.93 22.66
C GLY A 278 2.96 2.75 22.04
N THR A 279 3.26 3.66 21.09
CA THR A 279 2.25 4.43 20.36
C THR A 279 2.43 4.27 18.84
N PRO A 280 1.35 4.49 18.05
CA PRO A 280 1.46 4.49 16.59
C PRO A 280 2.49 5.51 16.10
N GLU A 281 2.44 6.75 16.59
CA GLU A 281 3.39 7.81 16.23
C GLU A 281 4.86 7.42 16.52
N ALA A 282 5.16 6.96 17.74
CA ALA A 282 6.52 6.58 18.11
C ALA A 282 7.03 5.39 17.27
N SER A 283 6.16 4.42 16.99
CA SER A 283 6.48 3.27 16.16
C SER A 283 6.74 3.65 14.71
N SER A 284 5.92 4.53 14.15
CA SER A 284 6.08 5.03 12.78
C SER A 284 7.34 5.88 12.61
N ARG A 285 7.75 6.65 13.64
CA ARG A 285 9.02 7.38 13.63
C ARG A 285 10.23 6.45 13.49
N ILE A 286 10.24 5.35 14.23
CA ILE A 286 11.31 4.35 14.14
C ILE A 286 11.29 3.66 12.78
N SER A 287 10.12 3.26 12.29
CA SER A 287 9.98 2.60 10.98
C SER A 287 10.33 3.53 9.81
N MET A 288 9.94 4.83 9.88
CA MET A 288 10.32 5.81 8.86
C MET A 288 11.84 6.04 8.83
N LYS A 289 12.47 6.10 10.03
CA LYS A 289 13.93 6.14 10.09
C LYS A 289 14.55 4.91 9.43
N GLY A 290 14.06 3.71 9.71
CA GLY A 290 14.55 2.46 9.12
C GLY A 290 14.38 2.44 7.59
N LEU A 291 13.26 2.96 7.07
CA LEU A 291 13.05 3.11 5.63
C LEU A 291 14.06 4.08 5.00
N LYS A 292 14.28 5.24 5.61
CA LYS A 292 15.27 6.24 5.14
C LYS A 292 16.70 5.69 5.22
N ASP A 293 17.04 4.98 6.27
CA ASP A 293 18.35 4.31 6.41
C ASP A 293 18.54 3.24 5.30
N SER A 294 17.48 2.50 4.96
CA SER A 294 17.51 1.50 3.88
C SER A 294 17.68 2.14 2.50
N LEU A 295 17.03 3.28 2.25
CA LEU A 295 17.22 4.08 1.04
C LEU A 295 18.67 4.57 0.93
N ALA A 296 19.22 5.14 1.99
CA ALA A 296 20.61 5.61 2.01
C ALA A 296 21.61 4.47 1.73
N LYS A 297 21.43 3.28 2.35
CA LYS A 297 22.21 2.07 2.10
C LYS A 297 22.04 1.54 0.67
N ALA A 298 20.90 1.78 0.04
CA ALA A 298 20.67 1.47 -1.38
C ALA A 298 21.34 2.47 -2.33
N GLY A 299 21.90 3.58 -1.80
CA GLY A 299 22.49 4.67 -2.60
C GLY A 299 21.45 5.67 -3.13
N LEU A 300 20.28 5.72 -2.50
CA LEU A 300 19.17 6.59 -2.87
C LEU A 300 19.04 7.73 -1.84
N HIS A 301 19.03 8.96 -2.32
CA HIS A 301 18.92 10.15 -1.47
C HIS A 301 17.52 10.74 -1.63
N CYS A 302 16.67 10.45 -0.63
CA CYS A 302 15.27 10.88 -0.56
C CYS A 302 15.02 11.81 0.63
#